data_de3d2dee09e6fec7804f0f6c631feb35
#
_entry.id   de3d2dee09e6fec7804f0f6c631feb35
#
_cell.length_a   1.000
_cell.length_b   1.000
_cell.length_c   1.000
_cell.angle_alpha   90.00
_cell.angle_beta   90.00
_cell.angle_gamma   90.00
#
_symmetry.space_group_name_H-M   'P 1'
#
loop_
_entity.id
_entity.type
_entity.pdbx_description
1 polymer ?
#
loop_
_entity_poly.entity_id
_entity_poly.type
_entity_poly.pdbx_seq_one_letter_code
_entity_poly.pdbx_strand_id
1 'polypeptide(L)' 'MKCVICKTGTTHKGLTNSLFDRNGSFVIVKDIPAQVCTQRGEAYFDEHTTEELYILTDTILKSGAELEAVRMKAA' A
#
# COMPACT_ATOMS: atom_id res chain seq x y z
N MET A 1 -1.65 -1.10 17.94
CA MET A 1 -0.20 -1.32 17.73
C MET A 1 0.54 -0.01 17.88
N LYS A 2 1.68 -0.02 18.49
CA LYS A 2 2.49 1.19 18.66
C LYS A 2 3.27 1.49 17.38
N CYS A 3 3.32 2.76 17.00
CA CYS A 3 4.07 3.17 15.83
C CYS A 3 5.57 2.93 16.03
N VAL A 4 6.19 2.19 15.11
CA VAL A 4 7.60 1.81 15.22
C VAL A 4 8.56 2.94 14.89
N ILE A 5 8.10 3.98 14.20
CA ILE A 5 8.95 5.12 13.83
C ILE A 5 8.92 6.21 14.88
N CYS A 6 7.75 6.69 15.24
CA CYS A 6 7.65 7.77 16.23
C CYS A 6 7.73 7.26 17.67
N LYS A 7 7.48 5.98 17.89
CA LYS A 7 7.56 5.28 19.18
C LYS A 7 6.63 5.80 20.28
N THR A 8 6.02 6.95 20.08
CA THR A 8 5.11 7.57 21.03
C THR A 8 3.67 7.55 20.58
N GLY A 9 3.42 7.47 19.27
CA GLY A 9 2.09 7.38 18.71
C GLY A 9 1.61 5.93 18.63
N THR A 10 0.33 5.78 18.42
CA THR A 10 -0.28 4.46 18.16
C THR A 10 -0.74 4.40 16.72
N THR A 11 -1.02 3.20 16.23
CA THR A 11 -1.58 3.01 14.90
C THR A 11 -3.03 2.58 14.99
N HIS A 12 -3.78 2.87 13.95
CA HIS A 12 -5.16 2.42 13.81
C HIS A 12 -5.37 1.88 12.40
N LYS A 13 -6.40 1.07 12.22
CA LYS A 13 -6.73 0.54 10.91
C LYS A 13 -7.26 1.66 10.03
N GLY A 14 -6.76 1.72 8.82
CA GLY A 14 -7.19 2.69 7.83
C GLY A 14 -6.94 2.21 6.43
N LEU A 15 -7.25 3.04 5.45
CA LEU A 15 -7.01 2.76 4.04
C LEU A 15 -6.08 3.83 3.50
N THR A 16 -5.17 3.41 2.61
CA THR A 16 -4.23 4.33 1.99
C THR A 16 -4.07 4.00 0.51
N ASN A 17 -3.40 4.88 -0.21
CA ASN A 17 -3.08 4.70 -1.62
C ASN A 17 -1.56 4.67 -1.78
N SER A 18 -1.08 3.91 -2.75
CA SER A 18 0.34 3.87 -3.06
C SER A 18 0.56 3.93 -4.55
N LEU A 19 1.66 4.56 -4.94
CA LEU A 19 2.11 4.64 -6.33
C LEU A 19 3.34 3.77 -6.47
N PHE A 20 3.31 2.88 -7.46
CA PHE A 20 4.44 2.01 -7.80
C PHE A 20 4.95 2.39 -9.17
N ASP A 21 6.26 2.58 -9.28
CA ASP A 21 6.93 2.94 -10.52
C ASP A 21 7.97 1.86 -10.84
N ARG A 22 7.87 1.28 -12.02
CA ARG A 22 8.82 0.28 -12.49
C ARG A 22 8.98 0.40 -13.99
N ASN A 23 10.22 0.65 -14.43
CA ASN A 23 10.56 0.70 -15.86
C ASN A 23 9.68 1.67 -16.68
N GLY A 24 9.34 2.82 -16.10
CA GLY A 24 8.51 3.81 -16.76
C GLY A 24 7.01 3.53 -16.71
N SER A 25 6.60 2.43 -16.09
CA SER A 25 5.19 2.11 -15.87
C SER A 25 4.77 2.50 -14.47
N PHE A 26 3.55 3.00 -14.33
CA PHE A 26 3.01 3.47 -13.05
C PHE A 26 1.76 2.69 -12.69
N VAL A 27 1.70 2.22 -11.45
CA VAL A 27 0.52 1.55 -10.92
C VAL A 27 0.10 2.27 -9.65
N ILE A 28 -1.14 2.75 -9.64
CA ILE A 28 -1.73 3.38 -8.46
C ILE A 28 -2.68 2.37 -7.84
N VAL A 29 -2.44 1.99 -6.59
CA VAL A 29 -3.30 1.07 -5.86
C VAL A 29 -4.02 1.86 -4.78
N LYS A 30 -5.35 1.80 -4.78
CA LYS A 30 -6.20 2.52 -3.85
C LYS A 30 -6.82 1.59 -2.82
N ASP A 31 -7.23 2.15 -1.69
CA ASP A 31 -7.95 1.44 -0.63
C ASP A 31 -7.16 0.25 -0.09
N ILE A 32 -5.87 0.46 0.15
CA ILE A 32 -4.99 -0.56 0.71
C ILE A 32 -5.18 -0.59 2.22
N PRO A 33 -5.54 -1.74 2.82
CA PRO A 33 -5.61 -1.84 4.27
C PRO A 33 -4.24 -1.60 4.90
N ALA A 34 -4.19 -0.72 5.89
CA ALA A 34 -2.94 -0.34 6.52
C ALA A 34 -3.13 0.01 7.99
N GLN A 35 -2.04 0.00 8.75
CA GLN A 35 -1.99 0.59 10.08
C GLN A 35 -1.43 2.01 9.90
N VAL A 36 -2.20 2.99 10.30
CA VAL A 36 -1.85 4.40 10.09
C VAL A 36 -1.46 5.02 11.43
N CYS A 37 -0.28 5.65 11.47
CA CYS A 37 0.21 6.30 12.68
C CYS A 37 -0.64 7.53 13.01
N THR A 38 -1.10 7.63 14.26
CA THR A 38 -1.96 8.73 14.68
C THR A 38 -1.27 10.08 14.73
N GLN A 39 0.05 10.09 14.89
CA GLN A 39 0.81 11.34 14.98
C GLN A 39 1.37 11.80 13.64
N ARG A 40 1.88 10.87 12.84
CA ARG A 40 2.60 11.22 11.61
C ARG A 40 1.82 10.93 10.34
N GLY A 41 0.73 10.16 10.44
CA GLY A 41 -0.05 9.79 9.28
C GLY A 41 0.63 8.77 8.37
N GLU A 42 1.75 8.19 8.79
CA GLU A 42 2.45 7.18 8.02
C GLU A 42 1.68 5.86 8.05
N ALA A 43 1.69 5.18 6.92
CA ALA A 43 0.98 3.91 6.79
C ALA A 43 1.96 2.74 6.80
N TYR A 44 1.57 1.67 7.49
CA TYR A 44 2.34 0.44 7.56
C TYR A 44 1.50 -0.71 7.09
N PHE A 45 2.05 -1.52 6.21
CA PHE A 45 1.38 -2.71 5.71
C PHE A 45 1.86 -3.93 6.48
N ASP A 46 0.96 -4.86 6.77
CA ASP A 46 1.38 -6.14 7.32
C ASP A 46 2.00 -6.99 6.21
N GLU A 47 2.56 -8.13 6.60
CA GLU A 47 3.24 -9.02 5.67
C GLU A 47 2.30 -9.53 4.58
N HIS A 48 1.07 -9.90 4.97
CA HIS A 48 0.08 -10.41 4.03
C HIS A 48 -0.32 -9.35 2.98
N THR A 49 -0.57 -8.12 3.43
CA THR A 49 -0.93 -7.02 2.55
C THR A 49 0.22 -6.67 1.61
N THR A 50 1.45 -6.65 2.12
CA THR A 50 2.64 -6.39 1.31
C THR A 50 2.79 -7.43 0.21
N GLU A 51 2.60 -8.70 0.53
CA GLU A 51 2.68 -9.78 -0.43
C GLU A 51 1.61 -9.67 -1.51
N GLU A 52 0.37 -9.37 -1.12
CA GLU A 52 -0.72 -9.18 -2.08
C GLU A 52 -0.47 -7.98 -3.00
N LEU A 53 0.05 -6.88 -2.46
CA LEU A 53 0.42 -5.72 -3.25
C LEU A 53 1.48 -6.05 -4.27
N TYR A 54 2.48 -6.80 -3.88
CA TYR A 54 3.56 -7.20 -4.77
C TYR A 54 3.03 -8.04 -5.93
N ILE A 55 2.19 -9.02 -5.64
CA ILE A 55 1.60 -9.90 -6.66
C ILE A 55 0.72 -9.11 -7.62
N LEU A 56 -0.14 -8.24 -7.08
CA LEU A 56 -1.04 -7.42 -7.88
C LEU A 56 -0.26 -6.49 -8.81
N THR A 57 0.72 -5.79 -8.28
CA THR A 57 1.55 -4.86 -9.05
C THR A 57 2.32 -5.58 -10.14
N ASP A 58 2.92 -6.71 -9.80
CA ASP A 58 3.69 -7.52 -10.75
C ASP A 58 2.80 -8.03 -11.90
N THR A 59 1.60 -8.49 -11.58
CA THR A 59 0.65 -8.96 -12.57
C THR A 59 0.25 -7.86 -13.55
N ILE A 60 -0.02 -6.67 -13.04
CA ILE A 60 -0.40 -5.52 -13.86
C ILE A 60 0.76 -5.10 -14.77
N LEU A 61 1.97 -5.04 -14.23
CA LEU A 61 3.15 -4.65 -15.00
C LEU A 61 3.49 -5.67 -16.07
N LYS A 62 3.29 -6.95 -15.80
CA LYS A 62 3.50 -8.00 -16.80
C LYS A 62 2.50 -7.95 -17.94
N SER A 63 1.33 -7.37 -17.73
CA SER A 63 0.33 -7.20 -18.79
C SER A 63 0.69 -6.10 -19.78
N GLY A 64 1.76 -5.36 -19.54
CA GLY A 64 2.22 -4.30 -20.43
C GLY A 64 1.56 -2.94 -20.21
N ALA A 65 0.86 -2.77 -19.09
CA ALA A 65 0.22 -1.49 -18.78
C ALA A 65 1.27 -0.41 -18.51
N GLU A 66 1.09 0.77 -19.09
CA GLU A 66 1.96 1.92 -18.86
C GLU A 66 1.48 2.73 -17.65
N LEU A 67 0.17 2.86 -17.50
CA LEU A 67 -0.46 3.52 -16.37
C LEU A 67 -1.74 2.78 -16.02
N GLU A 68 -1.84 2.35 -14.78
CA GLU A 68 -3.00 1.62 -14.30
C GLU A 68 -3.38 2.10 -12.91
N ALA A 69 -4.66 2.28 -12.68
CA ALA A 69 -5.20 2.60 -11.36
C ALA A 69 -6.14 1.47 -10.95
N VAL A 70 -5.87 0.85 -9.82
CA VAL A 70 -6.66 -0.28 -9.32
C VAL A 70 -7.00 -0.05 -7.85
N ARG A 71 -8.04 -0.73 -7.39
CA ARG A 71 -8.46 -0.69 -6.01
C ARG A 71 -8.23 -2.07 -5.39
N MET A 72 -7.52 -2.10 -4.28
CA MET A 72 -7.35 -3.32 -3.52
C MET A 72 -8.62 -3.54 -2.70
N LYS A 73 -9.20 -4.72 -2.82
CA LYS A 73 -10.34 -5.07 -1.98
C LYS A 73 -9.83 -5.62 -0.66
N ALA A 74 -10.25 -4.98 0.41
CA ALA A 74 -10.05 -5.56 1.73
C ALA A 74 -10.90 -6.83 1.83
N ALA A 75 -10.23 -7.92 2.06
CA ALA A 75 -10.93 -9.18 2.26
C ALA A 75 -11.58 -9.19 3.64
#